data_5f989f4b98fd5f7efdf37899ea51505e
#
_entry.id   5f989f4b98fd5f7efdf37899ea51505e
#
_cell.length_a   1.000
_cell.length_b   1.000
_cell.length_c   1.000
_cell.angle_alpha   90.00
_cell.angle_beta   90.00
_cell.angle_gamma   90.00
#
_symmetry.space_group_name_H-M   'P 1'
#
loop_
_entity.id
_entity.type
_entity.pdbx_description
1 polymer ?
#
loop_
_entity_poly.entity_id
_entity_poly.type
_entity_poly.pdbx_seq_one_letter_code
_entity_poly.pdbx_strand_id
1 'polypeptide(L)'
;MKHIKLSGRERAVLRYIDWATGTNGDELLDCTKIEPEDLVDVLNGLMEVGYVEMMPYAEHTDLDTFREKTFEVNPSYALELRAAMQRL
;
A
#
# COMPACT_ATOMS: atom_id res chain seq x y z
N MET A 1 -9.68 -17.15 12.79
CA MET A 1 -8.84 -16.52 11.79
C MET A 1 -9.55 -15.32 11.19
N LYS A 2 -8.90 -14.18 11.18
CA LYS A 2 -9.50 -12.98 10.60
C LYS A 2 -9.37 -12.99 9.09
N HIS A 3 -10.46 -12.61 8.43
CA HIS A 3 -10.43 -12.40 7.00
C HIS A 3 -10.22 -10.92 6.71
N ILE A 4 -9.17 -10.62 5.99
CA ILE A 4 -8.90 -9.26 5.54
C ILE A 4 -9.74 -9.01 4.30
N LYS A 5 -10.48 -7.92 4.32
CA LYS A 5 -11.25 -7.48 3.15
C LYS A 5 -10.56 -6.26 2.55
N LEU A 6 -10.25 -6.33 1.29
CA LEU A 6 -9.57 -5.27 0.58
C LEU A 6 -10.49 -4.67 -0.47
N SER A 7 -10.49 -3.34 -0.58
CA SER A 7 -11.15 -2.65 -1.67
C SER A 7 -10.39 -2.87 -2.96
N GLY A 8 -10.99 -2.51 -4.09
CA GLY A 8 -10.32 -2.60 -5.37
C GLY A 8 -9.07 -1.75 -5.44
N ARG A 9 -9.10 -0.56 -4.86
CA ARG A 9 -7.94 0.34 -4.84
C ARG A 9 -6.84 -0.20 -3.95
N GLU A 10 -7.19 -0.75 -2.79
CA GLU A 10 -6.20 -1.39 -1.91
C GLU A 10 -5.52 -2.56 -2.59
N ARG A 11 -6.29 -3.39 -3.30
CA ARG A 11 -5.74 -4.50 -4.08
C ARG A 11 -4.80 -4.00 -5.17
N ALA A 12 -5.16 -2.92 -5.85
CA ALA A 12 -4.32 -2.35 -6.90
C ALA A 12 -2.97 -1.91 -6.33
N VAL A 13 -2.98 -1.20 -5.20
CA VAL A 13 -1.74 -0.77 -4.56
C VAL A 13 -0.90 -1.98 -4.16
N LEU A 14 -1.50 -2.95 -3.46
CA LEU A 14 -0.76 -4.13 -3.00
C LEU A 14 -0.24 -4.98 -4.16
N ARG A 15 -0.94 -4.98 -5.29
CA ARG A 15 -0.48 -5.70 -6.48
C ARG A 15 0.81 -5.11 -7.04
N TYR A 16 0.95 -3.80 -7.01
CA TYR A 16 2.08 -3.13 -7.62
C TYR A 16 3.24 -2.84 -6.66
N ILE A 17 3.04 -3.01 -5.37
CA ILE A 17 4.17 -2.95 -4.42
C ILE A 17 5.02 -4.21 -4.60
N ASP A 18 6.32 -4.04 -4.70
CA ASP A 18 7.24 -5.17 -4.66
C ASP A 18 7.32 -5.63 -3.20
N TRP A 19 6.84 -6.82 -2.91
CA TRP A 19 6.73 -7.32 -1.54
C TRP A 19 8.08 -7.66 -0.91
N ALA A 20 9.13 -7.74 -1.71
CA ALA A 20 10.48 -8.00 -1.22
C ALA A 20 11.24 -6.71 -0.92
N THR A 21 11.14 -5.71 -1.79
CA THR A 21 11.99 -4.51 -1.71
C THR A 21 11.21 -3.21 -1.52
N GLY A 22 9.89 -3.24 -1.67
CA GLY A 22 9.09 -2.02 -1.63
C GLY A 22 9.07 -1.30 -2.96
N THR A 23 8.21 -0.30 -3.06
CA THR A 23 8.02 0.48 -4.29
C THR A 23 7.77 1.93 -3.90
N ASN A 24 8.35 2.87 -4.62
CA ASN A 24 8.15 4.28 -4.30
C ASN A 24 6.77 4.77 -4.77
N GLY A 25 6.33 5.86 -4.16
CA GLY A 25 5.01 6.41 -4.43
C GLY A 25 4.81 6.85 -5.88
N ASP A 26 5.87 7.36 -6.51
CA ASP A 26 5.79 7.80 -7.90
C ASP A 26 5.50 6.64 -8.84
N GLU A 27 6.15 5.51 -8.61
CA GLU A 27 5.90 4.29 -9.39
C GLU A 27 4.50 3.74 -9.13
N LEU A 28 4.04 3.77 -7.88
CA LEU A 28 2.67 3.35 -7.55
C LEU A 28 1.64 4.20 -8.26
N LEU A 29 1.88 5.51 -8.31
CA LEU A 29 0.99 6.42 -9.02
C LEU A 29 0.90 6.06 -10.50
N ASP A 30 2.05 5.80 -11.11
CA ASP A 30 2.14 5.48 -12.52
C ASP A 30 1.46 4.14 -12.84
N CYS A 31 1.69 3.13 -11.99
CA CYS A 31 1.16 1.78 -12.23
C CYS A 31 -0.31 1.63 -11.92
N THR A 32 -0.78 2.23 -10.82
CA THR A 32 -2.17 2.05 -10.39
C THR A 32 -3.15 2.90 -11.17
N LYS A 33 -2.69 4.01 -11.75
CA LYS A 33 -3.54 5.01 -12.41
C LYS A 33 -4.58 5.63 -11.48
N ILE A 34 -4.37 5.51 -10.18
CA ILE A 34 -5.23 6.15 -9.18
C ILE A 34 -4.84 7.63 -9.10
N GLU A 35 -5.82 8.51 -8.97
CA GLU A 35 -5.55 9.94 -8.80
C GLU A 35 -4.67 10.17 -7.56
N PRO A 36 -3.73 11.13 -7.60
CA PRO A 36 -2.80 11.33 -6.48
C PRO A 36 -3.46 11.48 -5.12
N GLU A 37 -4.53 12.27 -5.02
CA GLU A 37 -5.21 12.45 -3.74
C GLU A 37 -5.80 11.15 -3.22
N ASP A 38 -6.40 10.38 -4.12
CA ASP A 38 -7.00 9.10 -3.76
C ASP A 38 -5.93 8.08 -3.40
N LEU A 39 -4.81 8.10 -4.08
CA LEU A 39 -3.70 7.19 -3.78
C LEU A 39 -3.14 7.48 -2.39
N VAL A 40 -2.96 8.75 -2.05
CA VAL A 40 -2.51 9.13 -0.71
C VAL A 40 -3.50 8.62 0.36
N ASP A 41 -4.80 8.76 0.11
CA ASP A 41 -5.81 8.25 1.04
C ASP A 41 -5.72 6.74 1.21
N VAL A 42 -5.54 6.00 0.12
CA VAL A 42 -5.41 4.54 0.18
C VAL A 42 -4.15 4.15 0.94
N LEU A 43 -3.02 4.80 0.65
CA LEU A 43 -1.76 4.53 1.32
C LEU A 43 -1.87 4.81 2.82
N ASN A 44 -2.46 5.93 3.19
CA ASN A 44 -2.66 6.27 4.60
C ASN A 44 -3.56 5.26 5.30
N GLY A 45 -4.61 4.79 4.64
CA GLY A 45 -5.48 3.78 5.19
C GLY A 45 -4.75 2.45 5.43
N LEU A 46 -3.95 2.02 4.46
CA LEU A 46 -3.16 0.79 4.60
C LEU A 46 -2.10 0.92 5.69
N MET A 47 -1.51 2.10 5.83
CA MET A 47 -0.52 2.36 6.88
C MET A 47 -1.18 2.40 8.27
N GLU A 48 -2.37 2.98 8.36
CA GLU A 48 -3.09 3.10 9.62
C GLU A 48 -3.43 1.74 10.22
N VAL A 49 -3.83 0.79 9.38
CA VAL A 49 -4.12 -0.56 9.87
C VAL A 49 -2.88 -1.44 9.95
N GLY A 50 -1.75 -0.94 9.50
CA GLY A 50 -0.47 -1.63 9.66
C GLY A 50 -0.10 -2.59 8.55
N TYR A 51 -0.86 -2.64 7.45
CA TYR A 51 -0.56 -3.55 6.34
C TYR A 51 0.62 -3.09 5.49
N VAL A 52 0.84 -1.79 5.43
CA VAL A 52 1.91 -1.18 4.65
C VAL A 52 2.70 -0.24 5.56
N GLU A 53 3.99 -0.18 5.33
CA GLU A 53 4.89 0.72 6.05
C GLU A 53 5.60 1.62 5.06
N MET A 54 5.88 2.84 5.48
CA MET A 54 6.58 3.82 4.65
C MET A 54 8.02 3.98 5.13
N MET A 55 8.93 4.15 4.18
CA MET A 55 10.34 4.40 4.50
C MET A 55 10.76 5.73 3.86
N PRO A 56 11.33 6.67 4.61
CA PRO A 56 11.56 6.63 6.07
C PRO A 56 10.25 6.53 6.84
N TYR A 57 10.28 5.92 8.01
CA TYR A 57 9.07 5.65 8.77
C TYR A 57 8.35 6.95 9.16
N ALA A 58 7.05 6.96 8.96
CA ALA A 58 6.14 7.96 9.48
C ALA A 58 4.74 7.34 9.52
N GLU A 59 3.85 7.91 10.31
CA GLU A 59 2.51 7.38 10.44
C GLU A 59 1.63 7.69 9.23
N HIS A 60 1.90 8.80 8.55
CA HIS A 60 1.11 9.27 7.42
C HIS A 60 1.99 9.82 6.33
N THR A 61 1.46 9.86 5.12
CA THR A 61 2.10 10.54 4.01
C THR A 61 1.15 11.64 3.48
N ASP A 62 1.66 12.46 2.56
CA ASP A 62 0.89 13.56 1.99
C ASP A 62 1.18 13.72 0.50
N LEU A 63 0.41 14.59 -0.15
CA LEU A 63 0.53 14.83 -1.59
C LEU A 63 1.89 15.41 -1.97
N ASP A 64 2.52 16.17 -1.09
CA ASP A 64 3.76 16.85 -1.42
C ASP A 64 4.96 15.92 -1.41
N THR A 65 4.93 14.87 -0.60
CA THR A 65 6.12 14.05 -0.37
C THR A 65 5.97 12.57 -0.68
N PHE A 66 4.73 12.06 -0.88
CA PHE A 66 4.53 10.61 -1.02
C PHE A 66 5.30 10.01 -2.20
N ARG A 67 5.51 10.77 -3.26
CA ARG A 67 6.18 10.25 -4.46
C ARG A 67 7.61 9.83 -4.20
N GLU A 68 8.26 10.49 -3.25
CA GLU A 68 9.66 10.24 -2.91
C GLU A 68 9.84 9.16 -1.85
N LYS A 69 8.75 8.70 -1.25
CA LYS A 69 8.80 7.69 -0.18
C LYS A 69 8.69 6.30 -0.77
N THR A 70 9.22 5.33 -0.03
CA THR A 70 9.10 3.92 -0.39
C THR A 70 8.05 3.27 0.50
N PHE A 71 7.19 2.45 -0.09
CA PHE A 71 6.13 1.76 0.63
C PHE A 71 6.38 0.26 0.54
N GLU A 72 6.27 -0.42 1.68
CA GLU A 72 6.56 -1.85 1.81
C GLU A 72 5.41 -2.55 2.48
N VAL A 73 5.18 -3.80 2.10
CA VAL A 73 4.19 -4.64 2.78
C VAL A 73 4.78 -5.06 4.12
N ASN A 74 3.99 -4.91 5.18
CA ASN A 74 4.41 -5.33 6.52
C ASN A 74 4.49 -6.87 6.55
N PRO A 75 5.67 -7.45 6.82
CA PRO A 75 5.81 -8.91 6.81
C PRO A 75 4.91 -9.61 7.82
N SER A 76 4.52 -8.94 8.89
CA SER A 76 3.62 -9.53 9.90
C SER A 76 2.25 -9.88 9.33
N TYR A 77 1.84 -9.24 8.25
CA TYR A 77 0.54 -9.46 7.60
C TYR A 77 0.66 -10.10 6.23
N ALA A 78 1.87 -10.46 5.80
CA ALA A 78 2.08 -10.90 4.41
C ALA A 78 1.22 -12.09 4.02
N LEU A 79 1.12 -13.10 4.88
CA LEU A 79 0.32 -14.30 4.57
C LEU A 79 -1.16 -13.99 4.43
N GLU A 80 -1.69 -13.22 5.38
CA GLU A 80 -3.11 -12.85 5.34
C GLU A 80 -3.43 -11.96 4.15
N LEU A 81 -2.51 -11.05 3.82
CA LEU A 81 -2.70 -10.18 2.66
C LEU A 81 -2.63 -10.95 1.35
N ARG A 82 -1.72 -11.93 1.24
CA ARG A 82 -1.69 -12.78 0.05
C ARG A 82 -2.99 -13.54 -0.13
N ALA A 83 -3.51 -14.09 0.97
CA ALA A 83 -4.80 -14.79 0.91
C ALA A 83 -5.92 -13.85 0.47
N ALA A 84 -5.93 -12.63 1.00
CA ALA A 84 -6.95 -11.63 0.62
C ALA A 84 -6.82 -11.22 -0.85
N MET A 85 -5.60 -11.13 -1.37
CA MET A 85 -5.36 -10.79 -2.77
C MET A 85 -5.84 -11.87 -3.73
N GLN A 86 -5.83 -13.12 -3.29
CA GLN A 86 -6.27 -14.25 -4.13
C GLN A 86 -7.77 -14.46 -4.13
N ARG A 87 -8.49 -13.87 -3.18
CA ARG A 87 -9.95 -13.96 -3.13
C ARG A 87 -10.57 -12.98 -4.13
N LEU A 88 -11.58 -13.43 -4.81
CA LEU A 88 -12.32 -12.60 -5.78
C LEU A 88 -13.64 -12.15 -5.19
#